data_11071e944e0e997f375ecab8a59a55e1
#
_entry.id   11071e944e0e997f375ecab8a59a55e1
#
_cell.length_a   1.000
_cell.length_b   1.000
_cell.length_c   1.000
_cell.angle_alpha   90.00
_cell.angle_beta   90.00
_cell.angle_gamma   90.00
#
_symmetry.space_group_name_H-M   'P 1'
#
loop_
_entity.id
_entity.type
_entity.pdbx_description
1 polymer ?
#
loop_
_entity_poly.entity_id
_entity_poly.type
_entity_poly.pdbx_seq_one_letter_code
_entity_poly.pdbx_strand_id
1 'polypeptide(L)'
;MPSLIAPESVADRRIEGRGESRIASCKRSRHAPAPGRVVIPRMAGGGVRLLEAAFRAVGIDAEAAPASDSRTLELGSRYTSGDECFPAKVTIGDFMKVLGDPRNDPSEVVLFMPLADGPCRFGQYAPYLRSVLDKSGYGQVRILSPNCEDGYAGLGRLARPFFRTAWRAVVAGDILEKALLMTRPYEMRRGAADEAHRESIEKLSKVIAAAPLSPGPQLRAMREELAACRRRFRGVGVDRRAGRPLIGIVGEIFCRMNSFSNQDTIRRLEEYGAEAWLAGFGEWVWYSNAEELRLLKLRGRRWSWRSLVARHRCRIQRRDEEALLEPFAADFAGRPEPRIEEVLEAARPYLPPEGAVGEMVLNVGAVPCLARRGVDGILDISPFTCMNGIVSEAIYPRVSADLGGLPVRSLYFDGTAADLDLELGVFVEMARAYHRAPHPRDRNGLL
;
A
#
# COMPACT_ATOMS: atom_id res chain seq x y z
N MET A 1 11.54 31.77 45.40
CA MET A 1 11.29 32.46 44.12
C MET A 1 12.61 32.61 43.40
N PRO A 2 12.73 32.00 42.24
CA PRO A 2 13.47 32.62 41.17
C PRO A 2 12.65 32.55 39.85
N SER A 3 12.92 33.55 39.05
CA SER A 3 12.30 34.05 37.84
C SER A 3 12.17 33.04 36.70
N LEU A 4 11.03 33.14 36.05
CA LEU A 4 10.71 32.58 34.70
C LEU A 4 11.67 33.15 33.66
N ILE A 5 12.41 32.28 32.98
CA ILE A 5 13.16 32.60 31.77
C ILE A 5 12.22 32.32 30.58
N ALA A 6 11.96 33.38 29.82
CA ALA A 6 11.25 33.30 28.56
C ALA A 6 12.10 32.54 27.49
N PRO A 7 11.52 31.78 26.57
CA PRO A 7 12.29 31.17 25.50
C PRO A 7 12.63 32.22 24.45
N GLU A 8 13.91 32.42 24.22
CA GLU A 8 14.45 33.19 23.12
C GLU A 8 14.10 32.52 21.80
N SER A 9 13.73 33.33 20.82
CA SER A 9 13.43 32.99 19.45
C SER A 9 14.63 32.29 18.78
N VAL A 10 14.45 31.06 18.35
CA VAL A 10 15.36 30.40 17.41
C VAL A 10 15.09 30.94 16.01
N ALA A 11 15.69 32.07 15.70
CA ALA A 11 15.79 32.60 14.37
C ALA A 11 17.00 32.00 13.64
N ASP A 12 16.72 31.49 12.44
CA ASP A 12 17.61 31.37 11.28
C ASP A 12 19.14 31.15 11.58
N ARG A 13 19.55 29.89 11.74
CA ARG A 13 20.91 29.50 11.40
C ARG A 13 20.86 28.65 10.11
N ARG A 14 21.18 29.30 9.00
CA ARG A 14 21.55 28.62 7.76
C ARG A 14 22.79 27.79 8.06
N ILE A 15 22.62 26.47 8.06
CA ILE A 15 23.73 25.53 8.02
C ILE A 15 24.19 25.48 6.55
N GLU A 16 25.19 26.27 6.22
CA GLU A 16 25.99 26.09 5.01
C GLU A 16 26.93 24.89 5.24
N GLY A 17 26.44 23.70 4.93
CA GLY A 17 27.21 22.47 4.83
C GLY A 17 27.34 22.09 3.35
N ARG A 18 28.47 22.39 2.73
CA ARG A 18 28.85 21.88 1.40
C ARG A 18 28.98 20.36 1.45
N GLY A 19 27.91 19.69 1.11
CA GLY A 19 27.86 18.32 0.67
C GLY A 19 26.88 18.28 -0.48
N GLU A 20 27.33 18.54 -1.70
CA GLU A 20 26.53 18.28 -2.91
C GLU A 20 26.27 16.78 -2.95
N SER A 21 25.16 16.34 -2.37
CA SER A 21 24.63 15.01 -2.59
C SER A 21 24.33 14.91 -4.10
N ARG A 22 24.99 13.99 -4.78
CA ARG A 22 24.65 13.56 -6.13
C ARG A 22 23.33 12.76 -6.19
N ILE A 23 22.40 13.06 -5.35
CA ILE A 23 20.99 12.82 -5.60
C ILE A 23 20.65 13.86 -6.65
N ALA A 24 20.52 13.42 -7.90
CA ALA A 24 20.13 14.29 -8.98
C ALA A 24 18.83 14.99 -8.56
N SER A 25 18.94 16.19 -8.02
CA SER A 25 17.87 17.16 -7.95
C SER A 25 17.44 17.32 -9.39
N CYS A 26 16.34 16.68 -9.75
CA CYS A 26 15.85 16.62 -11.13
C CYS A 26 15.42 18.03 -11.54
N LYS A 27 16.41 18.87 -11.92
CA LYS A 27 16.15 20.05 -12.73
C LYS A 27 15.40 19.53 -13.95
N ARG A 28 14.18 19.99 -14.18
CA ARG A 28 13.26 19.68 -15.28
C ARG A 28 14.00 19.19 -16.53
N SER A 29 14.30 17.89 -16.57
CA SER A 29 14.83 17.26 -17.75
C SER A 29 13.72 17.15 -18.77
N ARG A 30 13.90 17.84 -19.91
CA ARG A 30 13.01 17.74 -21.08
C ARG A 30 13.25 16.43 -21.86
N HIS A 31 14.08 15.53 -21.36
CA HIS A 31 14.49 14.31 -22.05
C HIS A 31 13.65 13.13 -21.53
N ALA A 32 13.32 12.22 -22.44
CA ALA A 32 12.77 10.91 -22.11
C ALA A 32 13.70 10.21 -21.11
N PRO A 33 13.17 9.33 -20.24
CA PRO A 33 14.01 8.52 -19.37
C PRO A 33 15.05 7.81 -20.23
N ALA A 34 16.31 7.84 -19.79
CA ALA A 34 17.39 7.17 -20.49
C ALA A 34 17.06 5.68 -20.65
N PRO A 35 17.52 5.03 -21.73
CA PRO A 35 17.22 3.61 -21.99
C PRO A 35 17.64 2.75 -20.80
N GLY A 36 16.80 1.75 -20.49
CA GLY A 36 17.04 0.81 -19.41
C GLY A 36 15.72 0.22 -18.91
N ARG A 37 15.79 -1.00 -18.41
CA ARG A 37 14.66 -1.74 -17.87
C ARG A 37 14.39 -1.33 -16.41
N VAL A 38 13.18 -0.87 -16.12
CA VAL A 38 12.75 -0.48 -14.79
C VAL A 38 12.38 -1.72 -13.98
N VAL A 39 13.06 -1.96 -12.86
CA VAL A 39 12.75 -3.04 -11.92
C VAL A 39 11.95 -2.47 -10.77
N ILE A 40 10.74 -3.01 -10.56
CA ILE A 40 9.76 -2.54 -9.58
C ILE A 40 9.79 -3.47 -8.36
N PRO A 41 9.91 -2.97 -7.12
CA PRO A 41 9.83 -3.80 -5.92
C PRO A 41 8.51 -4.60 -5.88
N ARG A 42 8.61 -5.87 -5.51
CA ARG A 42 7.43 -6.73 -5.41
C ARG A 42 6.74 -6.53 -4.05
N MET A 43 5.87 -5.54 -3.95
CA MET A 43 5.08 -5.32 -2.73
C MET A 43 3.83 -6.21 -2.72
N ALA A 44 3.01 -6.17 -3.76
CA ALA A 44 1.81 -7.00 -3.88
C ALA A 44 1.90 -7.89 -5.13
N GLY A 45 1.60 -9.18 -5.01
CA GLY A 45 1.80 -10.16 -6.07
C GLY A 45 1.11 -9.80 -7.40
N GLY A 46 -0.18 -9.45 -7.35
CA GLY A 46 -0.97 -9.07 -8.52
C GLY A 46 -0.80 -7.61 -8.91
N GLY A 47 -0.82 -6.69 -7.94
CA GLY A 47 -0.77 -5.25 -8.18
C GLY A 47 0.49 -4.78 -8.90
N VAL A 48 1.66 -5.38 -8.59
CA VAL A 48 2.92 -5.03 -9.25
C VAL A 48 2.90 -5.34 -10.76
N ARG A 49 2.21 -6.41 -11.19
CA ARG A 49 2.05 -6.74 -12.61
C ARG A 49 1.23 -5.70 -13.38
N LEU A 50 0.23 -5.12 -12.74
CA LEU A 50 -0.56 -4.05 -13.34
C LEU A 50 0.22 -2.73 -13.40
N LEU A 51 1.08 -2.46 -12.40
CA LEU A 51 1.99 -1.32 -12.44
C LEU A 51 3.07 -1.47 -13.52
N GLU A 52 3.63 -2.67 -13.71
CA GLU A 52 4.50 -3.04 -14.82
C GLU A 52 3.84 -2.72 -16.16
N ALA A 53 2.57 -3.13 -16.33
CA ALA A 53 1.79 -2.83 -17.52
C ALA A 53 1.56 -1.32 -17.71
N ALA A 54 1.41 -0.55 -16.64
CA ALA A 54 1.29 0.91 -16.71
C ALA A 54 2.57 1.61 -17.21
N PHE A 55 3.75 1.12 -16.82
CA PHE A 55 5.02 1.58 -17.39
C PHE A 55 5.12 1.26 -18.88
N ARG A 56 4.79 0.00 -19.26
CA ARG A 56 4.81 -0.41 -20.66
C ARG A 56 3.83 0.36 -21.54
N ALA A 57 2.66 0.73 -21.00
CA ALA A 57 1.68 1.56 -21.70
C ALA A 57 2.25 2.91 -22.15
N VAL A 58 3.23 3.47 -21.43
CA VAL A 58 3.91 4.72 -21.79
C VAL A 58 5.25 4.49 -22.51
N GLY A 59 5.53 3.28 -22.96
CA GLY A 59 6.72 2.93 -23.70
C GLY A 59 7.98 2.74 -22.85
N ILE A 60 7.85 2.53 -21.53
CA ILE A 60 8.95 2.23 -20.63
C ILE A 60 8.98 0.72 -20.39
N ASP A 61 10.10 0.09 -20.71
CA ASP A 61 10.31 -1.32 -20.35
C ASP A 61 10.40 -1.45 -18.84
N ALA A 62 9.57 -2.32 -18.26
CA ALA A 62 9.50 -2.52 -16.83
C ALA A 62 9.15 -3.96 -16.48
N GLU A 63 9.67 -4.43 -15.35
CA GLU A 63 9.36 -5.74 -14.78
C GLU A 63 9.30 -5.68 -13.26
N ALA A 64 8.51 -6.58 -12.67
CA ALA A 64 8.54 -6.80 -11.23
C ALA A 64 9.84 -7.51 -10.83
N ALA A 65 10.43 -7.11 -9.71
CA ALA A 65 11.51 -7.88 -9.08
C ALA A 65 11.06 -9.35 -8.87
N PRO A 66 11.98 -10.32 -8.86
CA PRO A 66 11.68 -11.70 -8.50
C PRO A 66 10.93 -11.78 -7.16
N ALA A 67 10.19 -12.86 -6.94
CA ALA A 67 9.57 -13.09 -5.65
C ALA A 67 10.62 -13.11 -4.53
N SER A 68 10.30 -12.46 -3.41
CA SER A 68 11.16 -12.50 -2.22
C SER A 68 11.22 -13.92 -1.67
N ASP A 69 12.40 -14.31 -1.19
CA ASP A 69 12.71 -15.64 -0.66
C ASP A 69 13.83 -15.58 0.38
N SER A 70 14.33 -16.72 0.84
CA SER A 70 15.44 -16.80 1.78
C SER A 70 16.70 -16.08 1.26
N ARG A 71 16.95 -16.12 -0.04
CA ARG A 71 18.08 -15.41 -0.66
C ARG A 71 17.90 -13.89 -0.58
N THR A 72 16.66 -13.41 -0.68
CA THR A 72 16.34 -12.00 -0.44
C THR A 72 16.75 -11.57 0.97
N LEU A 73 16.42 -12.36 1.99
CA LEU A 73 16.80 -12.05 3.38
C LEU A 73 18.30 -12.10 3.58
N GLU A 74 18.97 -13.10 3.03
CA GLU A 74 20.44 -13.22 3.10
C GLU A 74 21.13 -11.97 2.52
N LEU A 75 20.75 -11.58 1.30
CA LEU A 75 21.31 -10.41 0.64
C LEU A 75 20.91 -9.12 1.37
N GLY A 76 19.64 -8.98 1.73
CA GLY A 76 19.17 -7.83 2.50
C GLY A 76 19.96 -7.65 3.80
N SER A 77 20.14 -8.72 4.57
CA SER A 77 20.91 -8.70 5.82
C SER A 77 22.39 -8.37 5.64
N ARG A 78 22.98 -8.73 4.49
CA ARG A 78 24.39 -8.41 4.17
C ARG A 78 24.60 -6.91 3.95
N TYR A 79 23.58 -6.21 3.45
CA TYR A 79 23.66 -4.79 3.06
C TYR A 79 22.91 -3.86 4.01
N THR A 80 22.32 -4.38 5.09
CA THR A 80 21.67 -3.59 6.13
C THR A 80 22.36 -3.82 7.48
N SER A 81 22.30 -2.83 8.38
CA SER A 81 22.92 -2.90 9.69
C SER A 81 22.05 -3.59 10.76
N GLY A 82 20.74 -3.74 10.47
CA GLY A 82 19.74 -4.20 11.43
C GLY A 82 18.88 -3.08 12.03
N ASP A 83 19.27 -1.83 11.85
CA ASP A 83 18.50 -0.67 12.30
C ASP A 83 17.41 -0.26 11.29
N GLU A 84 17.54 -0.74 10.05
CA GLU A 84 16.55 -0.49 9.01
C GLU A 84 15.28 -1.32 9.23
N CYS A 85 14.13 -0.76 8.86
CA CYS A 85 12.88 -1.53 8.94
C CYS A 85 12.86 -2.69 7.93
N PHE A 86 12.12 -3.72 8.24
CA PHE A 86 12.09 -4.95 7.48
C PHE A 86 11.77 -4.76 5.98
N PRO A 87 10.82 -3.90 5.56
CA PRO A 87 10.60 -3.60 4.14
C PRO A 87 11.84 -3.09 3.39
N ALA A 88 12.70 -2.27 4.06
CA ALA A 88 13.97 -1.83 3.46
C ALA A 88 14.90 -3.01 3.19
N LYS A 89 15.05 -3.89 4.19
CA LYS A 89 15.87 -5.11 4.06
C LYS A 89 15.40 -5.98 2.90
N VAL A 90 14.09 -6.25 2.81
CA VAL A 90 13.51 -7.09 1.74
C VAL A 90 13.72 -6.42 0.38
N THR A 91 13.40 -5.13 0.25
CA THR A 91 13.53 -4.42 -1.02
C THR A 91 14.98 -4.35 -1.52
N ILE A 92 15.93 -4.07 -0.61
CA ILE A 92 17.36 -4.08 -0.95
C ILE A 92 17.80 -5.48 -1.37
N GLY A 93 17.38 -6.51 -0.64
CA GLY A 93 17.68 -7.90 -0.96
C GLY A 93 17.18 -8.30 -2.35
N ASP A 94 15.94 -7.95 -2.70
CA ASP A 94 15.36 -8.23 -4.02
C ASP A 94 16.13 -7.49 -5.14
N PHE A 95 16.51 -6.23 -4.94
CA PHE A 95 17.33 -5.51 -5.91
C PHE A 95 18.71 -6.10 -6.07
N MET A 96 19.35 -6.49 -4.97
CA MET A 96 20.67 -7.14 -5.04
C MET A 96 20.61 -8.52 -5.69
N LYS A 97 19.48 -9.25 -5.58
CA LYS A 97 19.23 -10.46 -6.39
C LYS A 97 19.23 -10.18 -7.88
N VAL A 98 18.55 -9.11 -8.30
CA VAL A 98 18.51 -8.71 -9.72
C VAL A 98 19.89 -8.33 -10.23
N LEU A 99 20.62 -7.52 -9.47
CA LEU A 99 21.94 -7.02 -9.89
C LEU A 99 23.03 -8.09 -9.84
N GLY A 100 22.89 -9.07 -8.96
CA GLY A 100 23.82 -10.21 -8.86
C GLY A 100 23.51 -11.36 -9.82
N ASP A 101 22.43 -11.30 -10.59
CA ASP A 101 22.12 -12.30 -11.61
C ASP A 101 22.97 -12.03 -12.88
N PRO A 102 23.85 -12.97 -13.28
CA PRO A 102 24.73 -12.78 -14.43
C PRO A 102 23.99 -12.58 -15.78
N ARG A 103 22.70 -12.87 -15.84
CA ARG A 103 21.87 -12.61 -17.03
C ARG A 103 21.51 -11.14 -17.19
N ASN A 104 21.67 -10.33 -16.15
CA ASN A 104 21.35 -8.91 -16.15
C ASN A 104 22.63 -8.08 -16.31
N ASP A 105 22.61 -7.13 -17.25
CA ASP A 105 23.62 -6.07 -17.28
C ASP A 105 23.20 -4.94 -16.32
N PRO A 106 23.93 -4.69 -15.23
CA PRO A 106 23.58 -3.63 -14.27
C PRO A 106 23.50 -2.24 -14.90
N SER A 107 24.18 -1.99 -16.02
CA SER A 107 24.14 -0.69 -16.72
C SER A 107 22.80 -0.42 -17.40
N GLU A 108 22.04 -1.49 -17.73
CA GLU A 108 20.72 -1.44 -18.33
C GLU A 108 19.58 -1.48 -17.29
N VAL A 109 19.90 -1.66 -16.01
CA VAL A 109 18.90 -1.72 -14.92
C VAL A 109 18.63 -0.32 -14.35
N VAL A 110 17.34 -0.03 -14.12
CA VAL A 110 16.87 1.15 -13.40
C VAL A 110 16.01 0.66 -12.23
N LEU A 111 16.40 0.94 -11.00
CA LEU A 111 15.66 0.53 -9.82
C LEU A 111 14.57 1.55 -9.50
N PHE A 112 13.32 1.11 -9.41
CA PHE A 112 12.20 1.97 -9.02
C PHE A 112 12.05 1.99 -7.49
N MET A 113 12.37 3.12 -6.88
CA MET A 113 12.26 3.32 -5.43
C MET A 113 11.57 4.65 -5.15
N PRO A 114 10.23 4.66 -5.00
CA PRO A 114 9.51 5.88 -4.66
C PRO A 114 9.92 6.39 -3.28
N LEU A 115 9.71 7.68 -3.05
CA LEU A 115 9.95 8.36 -1.79
C LEU A 115 8.65 8.94 -1.25
N ALA A 116 8.57 9.03 0.07
CA ALA A 116 7.56 9.83 0.76
C ALA A 116 8.23 10.78 1.75
N ASP A 117 7.66 11.96 1.89
CA ASP A 117 8.06 12.91 2.91
C ASP A 117 7.39 12.54 4.25
N GLY A 118 8.03 12.95 5.35
CA GLY A 118 7.51 12.71 6.68
C GLY A 118 8.48 11.92 7.57
N PRO A 119 8.05 11.54 8.77
CA PRO A 119 8.93 10.90 9.77
C PRO A 119 9.18 9.42 9.50
N CYS A 120 8.50 8.81 8.53
CA CYS A 120 8.69 7.40 8.18
C CYS A 120 10.07 7.17 7.55
N ARG A 121 10.76 6.10 7.96
CA ARG A 121 12.05 5.69 7.40
C ARG A 121 12.01 5.41 5.89
N PHE A 122 10.83 5.18 5.31
CA PHE A 122 10.64 5.03 3.87
C PHE A 122 11.21 6.21 3.07
N GLY A 123 11.16 7.43 3.60
CA GLY A 123 11.80 8.60 2.99
C GLY A 123 13.32 8.48 2.83
N GLN A 124 13.97 7.53 3.50
CA GLN A 124 15.41 7.31 3.43
C GLN A 124 15.80 6.09 2.56
N TYR A 125 14.84 5.34 2.01
CA TYR A 125 15.16 4.12 1.26
C TYR A 125 15.97 4.39 0.00
N ALA A 126 15.65 5.39 -0.81
CA ALA A 126 16.39 5.68 -2.03
C ALA A 126 17.80 6.23 -1.76
N PRO A 127 18.03 7.19 -0.83
CA PRO A 127 19.36 7.59 -0.41
C PRO A 127 20.20 6.42 0.15
N TYR A 128 19.57 5.58 0.96
CA TYR A 128 20.26 4.42 1.53
C TYR A 128 20.61 3.39 0.46
N LEU A 129 19.67 3.07 -0.44
CA LEU A 129 19.92 2.20 -1.59
C LEU A 129 21.07 2.73 -2.45
N ARG A 130 21.13 4.05 -2.68
CA ARG A 130 22.27 4.67 -3.40
C ARG A 130 23.59 4.37 -2.70
N SER A 131 23.67 4.55 -1.38
CA SER A 131 24.86 4.24 -0.59
C SER A 131 25.26 2.76 -0.68
N VAL A 132 24.28 1.85 -0.63
CA VAL A 132 24.50 0.41 -0.78
C VAL A 132 25.10 0.11 -2.16
N LEU A 133 24.50 0.64 -3.22
CA LEU A 133 24.96 0.41 -4.60
C LEU A 133 26.39 0.92 -4.82
N ASP A 134 26.70 2.12 -4.32
CA ASP A 134 28.04 2.72 -4.46
C ASP A 134 29.10 1.88 -3.75
N LYS A 135 28.80 1.38 -2.54
CA LYS A 135 29.72 0.52 -1.77
C LYS A 135 29.88 -0.88 -2.34
N SER A 136 28.90 -1.35 -3.12
CA SER A 136 28.86 -2.72 -3.66
C SER A 136 29.33 -2.82 -5.11
N GLY A 137 29.91 -1.75 -5.68
CA GLY A 137 30.40 -1.73 -7.05
C GLY A 137 29.32 -1.52 -8.12
N TYR A 138 28.09 -1.16 -7.73
CA TYR A 138 26.96 -0.88 -8.62
C TYR A 138 26.69 0.63 -8.76
N GLY A 139 27.70 1.49 -8.60
CA GLY A 139 27.55 2.94 -8.63
C GLY A 139 26.94 3.49 -9.93
N GLN A 140 27.04 2.76 -11.04
CA GLN A 140 26.45 3.09 -12.33
C GLN A 140 24.93 2.83 -12.41
N VAL A 141 24.37 1.99 -11.54
CA VAL A 141 22.94 1.65 -11.53
C VAL A 141 22.12 2.89 -11.19
N ARG A 142 21.09 3.15 -11.97
CA ARG A 142 20.21 4.30 -11.79
C ARG A 142 19.07 3.96 -10.85
N ILE A 143 18.63 4.97 -10.07
CA ILE A 143 17.44 4.89 -9.24
C ILE A 143 16.41 5.88 -9.80
N LEU A 144 15.24 5.38 -10.18
CA LEU A 144 14.06 6.18 -10.49
C LEU A 144 13.28 6.35 -9.18
N SER A 145 13.39 7.54 -8.58
CA SER A 145 12.82 7.83 -7.27
C SER A 145 11.81 8.97 -7.35
N PRO A 146 10.59 8.69 -7.81
CA PRO A 146 9.54 9.69 -7.85
C PRO A 146 9.07 10.03 -6.44
N ASN A 147 8.78 11.32 -6.21
CA ASN A 147 8.11 11.77 -5.01
C ASN A 147 6.83 12.55 -5.34
N CYS A 148 5.97 12.73 -4.35
CA CYS A 148 4.71 13.45 -4.54
C CYS A 148 4.91 14.96 -4.75
N GLU A 149 6.03 15.54 -4.29
CA GLU A 149 6.30 16.98 -4.39
C GLU A 149 6.71 17.42 -5.79
N ASP A 150 7.51 16.63 -6.49
CA ASP A 150 8.00 16.93 -7.83
C ASP A 150 7.06 16.49 -8.96
N GLY A 151 5.96 15.83 -8.61
CA GLY A 151 4.96 15.34 -9.56
C GLY A 151 5.53 14.32 -10.54
N TYR A 152 6.50 13.52 -10.11
CA TYR A 152 7.20 12.52 -10.94
C TYR A 152 7.97 13.13 -12.11
N ALA A 153 8.59 14.27 -11.87
CA ALA A 153 9.34 15.02 -12.89
C ALA A 153 10.39 14.15 -13.63
N GLY A 154 10.89 13.08 -12.98
CA GLY A 154 11.80 12.11 -13.59
C GLY A 154 11.24 11.40 -14.83
N LEU A 155 9.92 11.34 -15.02
CA LEU A 155 9.27 10.78 -16.21
C LEU A 155 9.00 11.84 -17.31
N GLY A 156 9.33 13.10 -17.10
CA GLY A 156 9.19 14.17 -18.09
C GLY A 156 7.76 14.27 -18.65
N ARG A 157 7.62 14.20 -19.99
CA ARG A 157 6.31 14.28 -20.68
C ARG A 157 5.42 13.06 -20.41
N LEU A 158 6.01 11.95 -20.02
CA LEU A 158 5.30 10.69 -19.74
C LEU A 158 4.65 10.68 -18.34
N ALA A 159 5.01 11.60 -17.46
CA ALA A 159 4.52 11.65 -16.09
C ALA A 159 2.98 11.64 -15.99
N ARG A 160 2.30 12.52 -16.74
CA ARG A 160 0.82 12.63 -16.68
C ARG A 160 0.09 11.37 -17.17
N PRO A 161 0.38 10.84 -18.39
CA PRO A 161 -0.27 9.61 -18.85
C PRO A 161 0.08 8.42 -17.96
N PHE A 162 1.34 8.30 -17.52
CA PHE A 162 1.76 7.27 -16.58
C PHE A 162 0.96 7.32 -15.27
N PHE A 163 0.88 8.49 -14.63
CA PHE A 163 0.20 8.67 -13.34
C PHE A 163 -1.25 8.22 -13.36
N ARG A 164 -1.98 8.60 -14.41
CA ARG A 164 -3.37 8.22 -14.53
C ARG A 164 -3.54 6.73 -14.80
N THR A 165 -2.67 6.15 -15.64
CA THR A 165 -2.67 4.71 -15.91
C THR A 165 -2.27 3.93 -14.67
N ALA A 166 -1.24 4.36 -13.94
CA ALA A 166 -0.80 3.74 -12.69
C ALA A 166 -1.89 3.79 -11.61
N TRP A 167 -2.59 4.93 -11.46
CA TRP A 167 -3.74 5.03 -10.56
C TRP A 167 -4.82 4.00 -10.89
N ARG A 168 -5.20 3.89 -12.16
CA ARG A 168 -6.17 2.91 -12.62
C ARG A 168 -5.69 1.47 -12.38
N ALA A 169 -4.40 1.21 -12.58
CA ALA A 169 -3.80 -0.09 -12.30
C ALA A 169 -3.86 -0.44 -10.81
N VAL A 170 -3.59 0.52 -9.92
CA VAL A 170 -3.73 0.36 -8.46
C VAL A 170 -5.18 0.01 -8.10
N VAL A 171 -6.15 0.81 -8.54
CA VAL A 171 -7.58 0.56 -8.26
C VAL A 171 -8.01 -0.81 -8.77
N ALA A 172 -7.60 -1.17 -9.98
CA ALA A 172 -7.95 -2.47 -10.54
C ALA A 172 -7.29 -3.64 -9.79
N GLY A 173 -6.06 -3.45 -9.29
CA GLY A 173 -5.39 -4.40 -8.41
C GLY A 173 -6.14 -4.62 -7.11
N ASP A 174 -6.54 -3.53 -6.43
CA ASP A 174 -7.32 -3.60 -5.18
C ASP A 174 -8.68 -4.28 -5.40
N ILE A 175 -9.35 -4.02 -6.53
CA ILE A 175 -10.62 -4.70 -6.90
C ILE A 175 -10.42 -6.21 -7.03
N LEU A 176 -9.37 -6.63 -7.75
CA LEU A 176 -9.11 -8.06 -7.98
C LEU A 176 -8.65 -8.78 -6.71
N GLU A 177 -7.85 -8.12 -5.87
CA GLU A 177 -7.44 -8.64 -4.57
C GLU A 177 -8.66 -8.83 -3.64
N LYS A 178 -9.53 -7.82 -3.56
CA LYS A 178 -10.79 -7.93 -2.80
C LYS A 178 -11.66 -9.06 -3.30
N ALA A 179 -11.81 -9.21 -4.62
CA ALA A 179 -12.58 -10.31 -5.20
C ALA A 179 -11.98 -11.68 -4.85
N LEU A 180 -10.64 -11.79 -4.83
CA LEU A 180 -9.93 -12.99 -4.40
C LEU A 180 -10.26 -13.32 -2.94
N LEU A 181 -10.05 -12.38 -2.02
CA LEU A 181 -10.23 -12.58 -0.59
C LEU A 181 -11.69 -12.84 -0.21
N MET A 182 -12.64 -12.34 -0.97
CA MET A 182 -14.08 -12.64 -0.80
C MET A 182 -14.50 -14.00 -1.39
N THR A 183 -13.67 -14.62 -2.23
CA THR A 183 -14.00 -15.86 -2.94
C THR A 183 -13.24 -17.06 -2.39
N ARG A 184 -11.93 -16.91 -2.20
CA ARG A 184 -11.01 -17.99 -1.83
C ARG A 184 -11.37 -18.73 -0.54
N PRO A 185 -11.80 -18.07 0.57
CA PRO A 185 -12.18 -18.78 1.78
C PRO A 185 -13.34 -19.74 1.61
N TYR A 186 -14.14 -19.57 0.57
CA TYR A 186 -15.37 -20.33 0.30
C TYR A 186 -15.27 -21.26 -0.90
N GLU A 187 -14.13 -21.31 -1.60
CA GLU A 187 -13.97 -22.12 -2.81
C GLU A 187 -14.14 -23.63 -2.52
N MET A 188 -14.92 -24.31 -3.35
CA MET A 188 -15.13 -25.75 -3.26
C MET A 188 -13.95 -26.55 -3.81
N ARG A 189 -13.24 -26.00 -4.80
CA ARG A 189 -12.01 -26.56 -5.37
C ARG A 189 -10.84 -25.66 -4.99
N ARG A 190 -9.96 -26.19 -4.13
CA ARG A 190 -8.76 -25.46 -3.67
C ARG A 190 -7.95 -24.92 -4.84
N GLY A 191 -7.65 -23.63 -4.81
CA GLY A 191 -6.87 -22.92 -5.82
C GLY A 191 -7.66 -22.36 -7.00
N ALA A 192 -8.98 -22.61 -7.08
CA ALA A 192 -9.82 -22.08 -8.16
C ALA A 192 -9.90 -20.53 -8.15
N ALA A 193 -9.97 -19.94 -6.96
CA ALA A 193 -9.97 -18.49 -6.81
C ALA A 193 -8.61 -17.88 -7.16
N ASP A 194 -7.51 -18.51 -6.77
CA ASP A 194 -6.14 -18.09 -7.13
C ASP A 194 -5.93 -18.17 -8.66
N GLU A 195 -6.46 -19.20 -9.31
CA GLU A 195 -6.41 -19.34 -10.76
C GLU A 195 -7.18 -18.21 -11.46
N ALA A 196 -8.43 -17.96 -11.03
CA ALA A 196 -9.25 -16.87 -11.52
C ALA A 196 -8.58 -15.49 -11.33
N HIS A 197 -7.95 -15.27 -10.19
CA HIS A 197 -7.19 -14.05 -9.91
C HIS A 197 -5.98 -13.90 -10.83
N ARG A 198 -5.13 -14.92 -10.93
CA ARG A 198 -3.94 -14.93 -11.79
C ARG A 198 -4.28 -14.67 -13.24
N GLU A 199 -5.32 -15.34 -13.76
CA GLU A 199 -5.79 -15.14 -15.12
C GLU A 199 -6.34 -13.72 -15.33
N SER A 200 -7.05 -13.18 -14.35
CA SER A 200 -7.59 -11.83 -14.40
C SER A 200 -6.47 -10.78 -14.41
N ILE A 201 -5.45 -10.91 -13.56
CA ILE A 201 -4.27 -10.04 -13.57
C ILE A 201 -3.55 -10.11 -14.92
N GLU A 202 -3.34 -11.29 -15.46
CA GLU A 202 -2.67 -11.47 -16.76
C GLU A 202 -3.41 -10.78 -17.90
N LYS A 203 -4.73 -11.00 -18.01
CA LYS A 203 -5.54 -10.39 -19.08
C LYS A 203 -5.64 -8.88 -18.92
N LEU A 204 -5.87 -8.41 -17.71
CA LEU A 204 -5.96 -6.97 -17.44
C LEU A 204 -4.61 -6.27 -17.67
N SER A 205 -3.47 -6.89 -17.33
CA SER A 205 -2.15 -6.33 -17.62
C SER A 205 -1.92 -6.15 -19.13
N LYS A 206 -2.36 -7.12 -19.96
CA LYS A 206 -2.31 -7.01 -21.43
C LYS A 206 -3.18 -5.85 -21.93
N VAL A 207 -4.39 -5.69 -21.37
CA VAL A 207 -5.29 -4.57 -21.71
C VAL A 207 -4.66 -3.23 -21.34
N ILE A 208 -4.08 -3.09 -20.16
CA ILE A 208 -3.42 -1.85 -19.72
C ILE A 208 -2.24 -1.50 -20.62
N ALA A 209 -1.38 -2.47 -20.94
CA ALA A 209 -0.19 -2.25 -21.77
C ALA A 209 -0.52 -1.89 -23.22
N ALA A 210 -1.60 -2.44 -23.79
CA ALA A 210 -2.01 -2.26 -25.18
C ALA A 210 -3.02 -1.12 -25.39
N ALA A 211 -3.69 -0.66 -24.33
CA ALA A 211 -4.76 0.34 -24.45
C ALA A 211 -4.20 1.71 -24.88
N PRO A 212 -4.95 2.46 -25.71
CA PRO A 212 -4.60 3.82 -26.03
C PRO A 212 -4.44 4.67 -24.76
N LEU A 213 -3.44 5.55 -24.73
CA LEU A 213 -3.23 6.48 -23.61
C LEU A 213 -4.33 7.57 -23.49
N SER A 214 -5.25 7.60 -24.46
CA SER A 214 -6.44 8.45 -24.39
C SER A 214 -7.34 8.01 -23.23
N PRO A 215 -7.66 8.93 -22.30
CA PRO A 215 -8.27 8.58 -21.03
C PRO A 215 -9.61 7.83 -21.12
N GLY A 216 -10.47 8.19 -22.06
CA GLY A 216 -11.78 7.58 -22.25
C GLY A 216 -11.71 6.13 -22.78
N PRO A 217 -11.05 5.91 -23.93
CA PRO A 217 -10.88 4.55 -24.48
C PRO A 217 -10.18 3.58 -23.51
N GLN A 218 -9.10 4.02 -22.83
CA GLN A 218 -8.41 3.20 -21.85
C GLN A 218 -9.34 2.77 -20.70
N LEU A 219 -10.11 3.71 -20.15
CA LEU A 219 -11.03 3.42 -19.05
C LEU A 219 -12.10 2.42 -19.49
N ARG A 220 -12.65 2.56 -20.71
CA ARG A 220 -13.63 1.60 -21.23
C ARG A 220 -13.04 0.19 -21.37
N ALA A 221 -11.87 0.05 -22.00
CA ALA A 221 -11.21 -1.23 -22.15
C ALA A 221 -10.94 -1.92 -20.81
N MET A 222 -10.47 -1.17 -19.81
CA MET A 222 -10.25 -1.72 -18.46
C MET A 222 -11.56 -2.14 -17.78
N ARG A 223 -12.65 -1.37 -17.93
CA ARG A 223 -13.97 -1.73 -17.38
C ARG A 223 -14.53 -3.00 -18.02
N GLU A 224 -14.40 -3.13 -19.33
CA GLU A 224 -14.83 -4.33 -20.06
C GLU A 224 -14.08 -5.57 -19.60
N GLU A 225 -12.75 -5.47 -19.39
CA GLU A 225 -11.96 -6.57 -18.85
C GLU A 225 -12.30 -6.85 -17.38
N LEU A 226 -12.51 -5.82 -16.53
CA LEU A 226 -12.97 -6.03 -15.17
C LEU A 226 -14.34 -6.73 -15.10
N ALA A 227 -15.25 -6.44 -16.02
CA ALA A 227 -16.51 -7.20 -16.15
C ALA A 227 -16.27 -8.67 -16.53
N ALA A 228 -15.24 -8.95 -17.35
CA ALA A 228 -14.83 -10.33 -17.66
C ALA A 228 -14.17 -10.99 -16.42
N CYS A 229 -13.34 -10.27 -15.67
CA CYS A 229 -12.76 -10.75 -14.41
C CYS A 229 -13.86 -11.14 -13.40
N ARG A 230 -14.87 -10.28 -13.23
CA ARG A 230 -16.02 -10.61 -12.38
C ARG A 230 -16.71 -11.92 -12.79
N ARG A 231 -16.89 -12.15 -14.08
CA ARG A 231 -17.48 -13.42 -14.55
C ARG A 231 -16.61 -14.62 -14.20
N ARG A 232 -15.27 -14.50 -14.25
CA ARG A 232 -14.33 -15.55 -13.82
C ARG A 232 -14.50 -15.87 -12.34
N PHE A 233 -14.51 -14.86 -11.48
CA PHE A 233 -14.72 -15.07 -10.04
C PHE A 233 -16.10 -15.67 -9.73
N ARG A 234 -17.15 -15.25 -10.41
CA ARG A 234 -18.50 -15.85 -10.28
C ARG A 234 -18.59 -17.27 -10.79
N GLY A 235 -17.68 -17.67 -11.69
CA GLY A 235 -17.55 -19.06 -12.15
C GLY A 235 -16.86 -19.98 -11.15
N VAL A 236 -16.25 -19.45 -10.10
CA VAL A 236 -15.68 -20.26 -9.01
C VAL A 236 -16.82 -20.80 -8.14
N GLY A 237 -16.91 -22.12 -8.03
CA GLY A 237 -17.85 -22.77 -7.12
C GLY A 237 -17.50 -22.43 -5.66
N VAL A 238 -18.46 -21.88 -4.91
CA VAL A 238 -18.27 -21.48 -3.51
C VAL A 238 -19.35 -22.07 -2.61
N ASP A 239 -18.98 -22.44 -1.38
CA ASP A 239 -19.89 -22.81 -0.31
C ASP A 239 -19.81 -21.76 0.83
N ARG A 240 -20.87 -20.94 0.96
CA ARG A 240 -20.98 -19.88 1.96
C ARG A 240 -21.81 -20.25 3.18
N ARG A 241 -22.22 -21.52 3.32
CA ARG A 241 -23.06 -21.96 4.46
C ARG A 241 -22.34 -21.88 5.79
N ALA A 242 -21.03 -22.08 5.82
CA ALA A 242 -20.22 -21.86 7.02
C ALA A 242 -19.99 -20.36 7.20
N GLY A 243 -20.63 -19.74 8.18
CA GLY A 243 -20.31 -18.37 8.59
C GLY A 243 -18.85 -18.27 9.03
N ARG A 244 -18.07 -17.39 8.40
CA ARG A 244 -16.68 -17.14 8.74
C ARG A 244 -16.57 -15.77 9.42
N PRO A 245 -15.79 -15.64 10.51
CA PRO A 245 -15.52 -14.32 11.05
C PRO A 245 -14.77 -13.49 10.01
N LEU A 246 -15.18 -12.23 9.89
CA LEU A 246 -14.57 -11.27 8.97
C LEU A 246 -13.48 -10.49 9.69
N ILE A 247 -12.25 -10.60 9.21
CA ILE A 247 -11.07 -9.97 9.81
C ILE A 247 -10.60 -8.81 8.94
N GLY A 248 -10.62 -7.59 9.50
CA GLY A 248 -10.00 -6.42 8.87
C GLY A 248 -8.47 -6.50 8.99
N ILE A 249 -7.77 -6.36 7.88
CA ILE A 249 -6.30 -6.36 7.82
C ILE A 249 -5.83 -4.93 7.59
N VAL A 250 -5.14 -4.37 8.58
CA VAL A 250 -4.53 -3.05 8.57
C VAL A 250 -3.01 -3.17 8.82
N GLY A 251 -2.31 -2.07 8.98
CA GLY A 251 -0.88 -2.08 9.28
C GLY A 251 -0.04 -1.43 8.18
N GLU A 252 1.27 -1.63 8.23
CA GLU A 252 2.23 -1.04 7.31
C GLU A 252 2.04 -1.65 5.91
N ILE A 253 1.96 -0.77 4.90
CA ILE A 253 1.50 -1.11 3.55
C ILE A 253 2.34 -2.20 2.87
N PHE A 254 3.68 -2.16 2.97
CA PHE A 254 4.52 -3.17 2.35
C PHE A 254 4.35 -4.52 3.06
N CYS A 255 4.43 -4.52 4.39
CA CYS A 255 4.40 -5.75 5.19
C CYS A 255 3.05 -6.46 5.06
N ARG A 256 1.93 -5.72 5.13
CA ARG A 256 0.59 -6.33 5.01
C ARG A 256 0.30 -6.89 3.62
N MET A 257 0.92 -6.36 2.55
CA MET A 257 0.68 -6.77 1.17
C MET A 257 1.69 -7.78 0.62
N ASN A 258 2.89 -7.86 1.21
CA ASN A 258 3.93 -8.78 0.77
C ASN A 258 3.83 -10.11 1.53
N SER A 259 3.34 -11.14 0.84
CA SER A 259 3.08 -12.46 1.45
C SER A 259 4.33 -13.12 2.03
N PHE A 260 5.51 -12.88 1.45
CA PHE A 260 6.76 -13.36 2.03
C PHE A 260 7.06 -12.66 3.36
N SER A 261 6.92 -11.32 3.40
CA SER A 261 7.22 -10.53 4.61
C SER A 261 6.28 -10.83 5.77
N ASN A 262 5.02 -11.11 5.47
CA ASN A 262 4.01 -11.45 6.48
C ASN A 262 3.79 -12.96 6.65
N GLN A 263 4.66 -13.79 6.08
CA GLN A 263 4.62 -15.27 6.20
C GLN A 263 3.27 -15.86 5.79
N ASP A 264 2.67 -15.33 4.70
CA ASP A 264 1.35 -15.74 4.19
C ASP A 264 0.21 -15.64 5.22
N THR A 265 0.31 -14.69 6.15
CA THR A 265 -0.65 -14.49 7.26
C THR A 265 -2.11 -14.53 6.81
N ILE A 266 -2.44 -13.86 5.71
CA ILE A 266 -3.84 -13.84 5.22
C ILE A 266 -4.30 -15.24 4.81
N ARG A 267 -3.47 -16.01 4.12
CA ARG A 267 -3.80 -17.38 3.73
C ARG A 267 -3.94 -18.30 4.93
N ARG A 268 -3.07 -18.14 5.94
CA ARG A 268 -3.20 -18.87 7.21
C ARG A 268 -4.49 -18.54 7.95
N LEU A 269 -4.91 -17.26 7.99
CA LEU A 269 -6.22 -16.87 8.54
C LEU A 269 -7.38 -17.60 7.83
N GLU A 270 -7.31 -17.70 6.51
CA GLU A 270 -8.33 -18.41 5.72
C GLU A 270 -8.33 -19.92 6.04
N GLU A 271 -7.17 -20.52 6.26
CA GLU A 271 -7.04 -21.93 6.67
C GLU A 271 -7.63 -22.18 8.07
N TYR A 272 -7.53 -21.21 8.99
CA TYR A 272 -8.24 -21.22 10.28
C TYR A 272 -9.75 -20.90 10.17
N GLY A 273 -10.24 -20.68 8.97
CA GLY A 273 -11.66 -20.51 8.69
C GLY A 273 -12.16 -19.09 8.89
N ALA A 274 -11.32 -18.08 8.72
CA ALA A 274 -11.72 -16.68 8.66
C ALA A 274 -11.85 -16.20 7.21
N GLU A 275 -12.41 -15.00 7.02
CA GLU A 275 -12.37 -14.23 5.78
C GLU A 275 -11.61 -12.93 6.05
N ALA A 276 -10.68 -12.57 5.16
CA ALA A 276 -9.88 -11.36 5.31
C ALA A 276 -10.45 -10.20 4.48
N TRP A 277 -10.46 -9.00 5.06
CA TRP A 277 -10.70 -7.73 4.36
C TRP A 277 -9.44 -6.89 4.44
N LEU A 278 -8.63 -6.95 3.40
CA LEU A 278 -7.36 -6.22 3.30
C LEU A 278 -7.61 -4.77 2.87
N ALA A 279 -7.09 -3.81 3.63
CA ALA A 279 -7.03 -2.42 3.22
C ALA A 279 -6.10 -2.28 1.99
N GLY A 280 -6.64 -1.77 0.88
CA GLY A 280 -5.94 -1.71 -0.40
C GLY A 280 -4.86 -0.63 -0.47
N PHE A 281 -4.07 -0.67 -1.55
CA PHE A 281 -3.05 0.36 -1.81
C PHE A 281 -3.67 1.73 -2.08
N GLY A 282 -4.85 1.76 -2.68
CA GLY A 282 -5.60 2.99 -2.98
C GLY A 282 -5.84 3.87 -1.76
N GLU A 283 -6.03 3.28 -0.56
CA GLU A 283 -6.16 3.99 0.71
C GLU A 283 -4.97 4.94 0.95
N TRP A 284 -3.74 4.45 0.73
CA TRP A 284 -2.53 5.24 0.92
C TRP A 284 -2.42 6.40 -0.08
N VAL A 285 -2.86 6.20 -1.33
CA VAL A 285 -2.92 7.28 -2.34
C VAL A 285 -3.94 8.34 -1.93
N TRP A 286 -5.11 7.95 -1.43
CA TRP A 286 -6.12 8.88 -0.93
C TRP A 286 -5.64 9.65 0.29
N TYR A 287 -4.93 8.98 1.21
CA TYR A 287 -4.30 9.64 2.35
C TYR A 287 -3.27 10.68 1.91
N SER A 288 -2.38 10.34 0.99
CA SER A 288 -1.37 11.27 0.47
C SER A 288 -2.01 12.50 -0.19
N ASN A 289 -3.13 12.32 -0.92
CA ASN A 289 -3.89 13.43 -1.48
C ASN A 289 -4.54 14.32 -0.40
N ALA A 290 -5.11 13.70 0.63
CA ALA A 290 -5.71 14.43 1.76
C ALA A 290 -4.65 15.23 2.53
N GLU A 291 -3.48 14.64 2.75
CA GLU A 291 -2.35 15.27 3.43
C GLU A 291 -1.78 16.46 2.62
N GLU A 292 -1.62 16.34 1.31
CA GLU A 292 -1.23 17.47 0.45
C GLU A 292 -2.20 18.64 0.60
N LEU A 293 -3.51 18.37 0.55
CA LEU A 293 -4.52 19.41 0.70
C LEU A 293 -4.53 20.02 2.10
N ARG A 294 -4.28 19.22 3.14
CA ARG A 294 -4.14 19.65 4.53
C ARG A 294 -2.95 20.58 4.70
N LEU A 295 -1.78 20.18 4.21
CA LEU A 295 -0.56 21.00 4.26
C LEU A 295 -0.70 22.31 3.51
N LEU A 296 -1.35 22.31 2.35
CA LEU A 296 -1.66 23.54 1.61
C LEU A 296 -2.58 24.48 2.41
N LYS A 297 -3.55 23.92 3.14
CA LYS A 297 -4.43 24.68 4.04
C LYS A 297 -3.65 25.29 5.20
N LEU A 298 -2.79 24.51 5.87
CA LEU A 298 -1.96 24.97 7.00
C LEU A 298 -1.00 26.10 6.60
N ARG A 299 -0.45 26.02 5.38
CA ARG A 299 0.42 27.08 4.80
C ARG A 299 -0.35 28.30 4.28
N GLY A 300 -1.64 28.46 4.58
CA GLY A 300 -2.48 29.55 4.10
C GLY A 300 -2.77 29.53 2.59
N ARG A 301 -2.41 28.43 1.91
CA ARG A 301 -2.52 28.30 0.44
C ARG A 301 -3.76 27.54 -0.03
N ARG A 302 -4.85 27.55 0.77
CA ARG A 302 -6.10 26.82 0.47
C ARG A 302 -6.69 27.16 -0.91
N TRP A 303 -6.54 28.39 -1.37
CA TRP A 303 -7.07 28.89 -2.64
C TRP A 303 -5.99 29.10 -3.71
N SER A 304 -4.78 28.58 -3.50
CA SER A 304 -3.72 28.65 -4.48
C SER A 304 -4.03 27.79 -5.72
N TRP A 305 -3.40 28.13 -6.84
CA TRP A 305 -3.47 27.31 -8.07
C TRP A 305 -3.09 25.85 -7.80
N ARG A 306 -2.07 25.61 -6.97
CA ARG A 306 -1.65 24.25 -6.57
C ARG A 306 -2.80 23.50 -5.87
N SER A 307 -3.53 24.14 -4.99
CA SER A 307 -4.69 23.53 -4.32
C SER A 307 -5.84 23.23 -5.30
N LEU A 308 -6.08 24.10 -6.28
CA LEU A 308 -7.10 23.86 -7.31
C LEU A 308 -6.73 22.66 -8.19
N VAL A 309 -5.46 22.58 -8.60
CA VAL A 309 -4.93 21.44 -9.39
C VAL A 309 -5.03 20.13 -8.60
N ALA A 310 -4.63 20.13 -7.32
CA ALA A 310 -4.74 18.94 -6.46
C ALA A 310 -6.20 18.47 -6.32
N ARG A 311 -7.13 19.37 -6.08
CA ARG A 311 -8.58 19.05 -6.02
C ARG A 311 -9.12 18.52 -7.34
N HIS A 312 -8.69 19.10 -8.47
CA HIS A 312 -9.08 18.62 -9.79
C HIS A 312 -8.55 17.21 -10.04
N ARG A 313 -7.29 16.94 -9.68
CA ARG A 313 -6.70 15.59 -9.73
C ARG A 313 -7.51 14.60 -8.91
N CYS A 314 -7.84 14.92 -7.66
CA CYS A 314 -8.67 14.06 -6.80
C CYS A 314 -10.04 13.73 -7.43
N ARG A 315 -10.70 14.72 -8.08
CA ARG A 315 -11.98 14.48 -8.77
C ARG A 315 -11.83 13.50 -9.94
N ILE A 316 -10.74 13.62 -10.72
CA ILE A 316 -10.46 12.69 -11.83
C ILE A 316 -10.19 11.28 -11.26
N GLN A 317 -9.38 11.18 -10.22
CA GLN A 317 -9.07 9.90 -9.58
C GLN A 317 -10.33 9.22 -9.03
N ARG A 318 -11.20 9.98 -8.35
CA ARG A 318 -12.48 9.46 -7.83
C ARG A 318 -13.38 8.95 -8.96
N ARG A 319 -13.54 9.73 -10.03
CA ARG A 319 -14.32 9.33 -11.20
C ARG A 319 -13.78 8.06 -11.86
N ASP A 320 -12.45 7.94 -12.00
CA ASP A 320 -11.82 6.77 -12.58
C ASP A 320 -12.03 5.54 -11.66
N GLU A 321 -11.90 5.69 -10.34
CA GLU A 321 -12.15 4.65 -9.33
C GLU A 321 -13.60 4.16 -9.37
N GLU A 322 -14.56 5.06 -9.29
CA GLU A 322 -16.00 4.73 -9.36
C GLU A 322 -16.35 3.96 -10.63
N ALA A 323 -15.78 4.39 -11.77
CA ALA A 323 -16.00 3.74 -13.04
C ALA A 323 -15.38 2.34 -13.11
N LEU A 324 -14.22 2.10 -12.48
CA LEU A 324 -13.57 0.79 -12.43
C LEU A 324 -14.25 -0.16 -11.42
N LEU A 325 -14.81 0.38 -10.34
CA LEU A 325 -15.58 -0.40 -9.35
C LEU A 325 -16.96 -0.84 -9.88
N GLU A 326 -17.54 -0.12 -10.83
CA GLU A 326 -18.90 -0.37 -11.30
C GLU A 326 -19.16 -1.84 -11.71
N PRO A 327 -18.26 -2.55 -12.42
CA PRO A 327 -18.49 -3.96 -12.75
C PRO A 327 -18.68 -4.87 -11.52
N PHE A 328 -18.09 -4.53 -10.37
CA PHE A 328 -18.16 -5.30 -9.12
C PHE A 328 -19.12 -4.69 -8.09
N ALA A 329 -19.82 -3.59 -8.40
CA ALA A 329 -20.63 -2.85 -7.44
C ALA A 329 -21.63 -3.72 -6.67
N ALA A 330 -22.31 -4.64 -7.37
CA ALA A 330 -23.26 -5.54 -6.74
C ALA A 330 -22.60 -6.60 -5.83
N ASP A 331 -21.37 -7.03 -6.16
CA ASP A 331 -20.64 -8.01 -5.35
C ASP A 331 -20.06 -7.39 -4.09
N PHE A 332 -19.73 -6.10 -4.15
CA PHE A 332 -19.12 -5.33 -3.05
C PHE A 332 -20.11 -4.48 -2.23
N ALA A 333 -21.42 -4.49 -2.59
CA ALA A 333 -22.44 -3.62 -1.98
C ALA A 333 -22.52 -3.71 -0.45
N GLY A 334 -22.33 -4.91 0.11
CA GLY A 334 -22.31 -5.13 1.56
C GLY A 334 -21.01 -4.69 2.26
N ARG A 335 -19.96 -4.35 1.51
CA ARG A 335 -18.61 -4.08 2.03
C ARG A 335 -17.92 -2.96 1.26
N PRO A 336 -18.49 -1.73 1.24
CA PRO A 336 -17.84 -0.60 0.59
C PRO A 336 -16.57 -0.21 1.35
N GLU A 337 -15.49 0.13 0.62
CA GLU A 337 -14.29 0.65 1.26
C GLU A 337 -14.60 1.97 1.98
N PRO A 338 -14.05 2.18 3.18
CA PRO A 338 -14.20 3.45 3.87
C PRO A 338 -13.51 4.57 3.07
N ARG A 339 -14.16 5.73 3.01
CA ARG A 339 -13.54 6.91 2.41
C ARG A 339 -12.47 7.46 3.33
N ILE A 340 -11.40 8.04 2.76
CA ILE A 340 -10.31 8.57 3.56
C ILE A 340 -10.77 9.63 4.57
N GLU A 341 -11.74 10.45 4.20
CA GLU A 341 -12.30 11.47 5.08
C GLU A 341 -13.02 10.83 6.29
N GLU A 342 -13.69 9.69 6.08
CA GLU A 342 -14.34 8.91 7.13
C GLU A 342 -13.31 8.28 8.07
N VAL A 343 -12.22 7.72 7.52
CA VAL A 343 -11.13 7.13 8.30
C VAL A 343 -10.45 8.19 9.16
N LEU A 344 -10.11 9.35 8.60
CA LEU A 344 -9.47 10.43 9.34
C LEU A 344 -10.37 11.00 10.44
N GLU A 345 -11.68 11.11 10.19
CA GLU A 345 -12.62 11.55 11.21
C GLU A 345 -12.81 10.51 12.31
N ALA A 346 -12.85 9.23 11.97
CA ALA A 346 -12.96 8.13 12.93
C ALA A 346 -11.68 7.98 13.81
N ALA A 347 -10.51 8.39 13.31
CA ALA A 347 -9.29 8.43 14.10
C ALA A 347 -9.29 9.54 15.16
N ARG A 348 -9.99 10.65 14.91
CA ARG A 348 -9.89 11.90 15.67
C ARG A 348 -10.05 11.76 17.20
N PRO A 349 -10.94 10.94 17.74
CA PRO A 349 -11.09 10.75 19.19
C PRO A 349 -9.87 10.08 19.85
N TYR A 350 -9.06 9.39 19.07
CA TYR A 350 -7.95 8.56 19.54
C TYR A 350 -6.59 9.13 19.15
N LEU A 351 -6.46 9.57 17.91
CA LEU A 351 -5.23 10.07 17.33
C LEU A 351 -5.55 11.20 16.34
N PRO A 352 -5.44 12.49 16.78
CA PRO A 352 -5.80 13.62 15.94
C PRO A 352 -4.99 13.68 14.64
N PRO A 353 -5.64 13.65 13.46
CA PRO A 353 -4.93 13.66 12.16
C PRO A 353 -4.10 14.93 11.92
N GLU A 354 -4.37 16.00 12.65
CA GLU A 354 -3.64 17.26 12.55
C GLU A 354 -2.20 17.16 13.08
N GLY A 355 -1.95 16.30 14.07
CA GLY A 355 -0.66 16.15 14.72
C GLY A 355 0.03 14.82 14.43
N ALA A 356 -0.74 13.81 14.04
CA ALA A 356 -0.22 12.50 13.70
C ALA A 356 -0.15 12.35 12.17
N VAL A 357 0.99 11.90 11.67
CA VAL A 357 1.23 11.71 10.23
C VAL A 357 1.67 10.28 9.93
N GLY A 358 1.25 9.78 8.78
CA GLY A 358 1.59 8.44 8.32
C GLY A 358 0.48 7.42 8.60
N GLU A 359 0.80 6.14 8.46
CA GLU A 359 -0.16 5.04 8.50
C GLU A 359 -0.81 4.84 9.88
N MET A 360 -0.21 5.35 10.97
CA MET A 360 -0.80 5.24 12.30
C MET A 360 -2.23 5.81 12.37
N VAL A 361 -2.47 6.92 11.67
CA VAL A 361 -3.81 7.54 11.62
C VAL A 361 -4.77 6.68 10.80
N LEU A 362 -4.28 6.10 9.70
CA LEU A 362 -5.08 5.19 8.87
C LEU A 362 -5.45 3.94 9.65
N ASN A 363 -4.48 3.30 10.30
CA ASN A 363 -4.69 2.07 11.06
C ASN A 363 -5.71 2.31 12.19
N VAL A 364 -5.52 3.35 13.00
CA VAL A 364 -6.42 3.66 14.12
C VAL A 364 -7.82 4.02 13.63
N GLY A 365 -7.95 4.80 12.55
CA GLY A 365 -9.25 5.22 12.01
C GLY A 365 -9.97 4.13 11.22
N ALA A 366 -9.23 3.20 10.61
CA ALA A 366 -9.83 2.08 9.90
C ALA A 366 -10.58 1.15 10.85
N VAL A 367 -10.12 0.95 12.09
CA VAL A 367 -10.75 0.04 13.05
C VAL A 367 -12.23 0.37 13.28
N PRO A 368 -12.64 1.58 13.71
CA PRO A 368 -14.06 1.88 13.89
C PRO A 368 -14.83 1.92 12.57
N CYS A 369 -14.19 2.26 11.44
CA CYS A 369 -14.84 2.22 10.13
C CYS A 369 -15.19 0.79 9.71
N LEU A 370 -14.26 -0.14 9.85
CA LEU A 370 -14.44 -1.55 9.53
C LEU A 370 -15.40 -2.22 10.52
N ALA A 371 -15.33 -1.85 11.83
CA ALA A 371 -16.27 -2.33 12.84
C ALA A 371 -17.72 -1.99 12.47
N ARG A 372 -18.00 -0.76 12.05
CA ARG A 372 -19.35 -0.36 11.55
C ARG A 372 -19.79 -1.16 10.32
N ARG A 373 -18.85 -1.70 9.54
CA ARG A 373 -19.10 -2.52 8.35
C ARG A 373 -19.14 -4.03 8.63
N GLY A 374 -19.07 -4.41 9.89
CA GLY A 374 -19.33 -5.78 10.32
C GLY A 374 -18.10 -6.66 10.42
N VAL A 375 -16.87 -6.13 10.54
CA VAL A 375 -15.73 -6.99 10.90
C VAL A 375 -15.83 -7.49 12.33
N ASP A 376 -15.33 -8.69 12.57
CA ASP A 376 -15.36 -9.40 13.83
C ASP A 376 -14.02 -9.35 14.57
N GLY A 377 -13.01 -8.83 13.93
CA GLY A 377 -11.68 -8.62 14.50
C GLY A 377 -10.79 -7.81 13.54
N ILE A 378 -9.72 -7.26 14.07
CA ILE A 378 -8.70 -6.50 13.32
C ILE A 378 -7.34 -7.13 13.57
N LEU A 379 -6.60 -7.34 12.48
CA LEU A 379 -5.21 -7.74 12.51
C LEU A 379 -4.34 -6.64 11.91
N ASP A 380 -3.44 -6.07 12.72
CA ASP A 380 -2.43 -5.12 12.28
C ASP A 380 -1.15 -5.87 11.93
N ILE A 381 -0.72 -5.77 10.68
CA ILE A 381 0.49 -6.40 10.16
C ILE A 381 1.54 -5.33 9.93
N SER A 382 2.57 -5.31 10.77
CA SER A 382 3.60 -4.28 10.74
C SER A 382 5.01 -4.88 10.82
N PRO A 383 6.03 -4.20 10.26
CA PRO A 383 7.42 -4.61 10.51
C PRO A 383 7.82 -4.30 11.94
N PHE A 384 8.68 -5.14 12.52
CA PHE A 384 9.24 -4.89 13.85
C PHE A 384 9.88 -3.49 13.91
N THR A 385 9.69 -2.79 15.02
CA THR A 385 10.11 -1.38 15.23
C THR A 385 9.46 -0.37 14.29
N CYS A 386 8.33 -0.67 13.65
CA CYS A 386 7.58 0.31 12.88
C CYS A 386 6.99 1.38 13.80
N MET A 387 7.35 2.63 13.58
CA MET A 387 6.79 3.75 14.34
C MET A 387 5.26 3.79 14.27
N ASN A 388 4.71 3.59 13.08
CA ASN A 388 3.26 3.62 12.88
C ASN A 388 2.58 2.46 13.62
N GLY A 389 3.13 1.24 13.54
CA GLY A 389 2.59 0.07 14.23
C GLY A 389 2.62 0.22 15.75
N ILE A 390 3.75 0.68 16.31
CA ILE A 390 3.90 0.88 17.77
C ILE A 390 2.89 1.91 18.33
N VAL A 391 2.70 3.03 17.61
CA VAL A 391 1.72 4.05 18.02
C VAL A 391 0.29 3.51 17.92
N SER A 392 -0.03 2.82 16.84
CA SER A 392 -1.35 2.22 16.65
C SER A 392 -1.66 1.19 17.73
N GLU A 393 -0.73 0.30 18.03
CA GLU A 393 -0.87 -0.73 19.06
C GLU A 393 -1.13 -0.13 20.46
N ALA A 394 -0.43 0.95 20.82
CA ALA A 394 -0.66 1.64 22.09
C ALA A 394 -2.09 2.21 22.22
N ILE A 395 -2.76 2.47 21.12
CA ILE A 395 -4.10 3.09 21.07
C ILE A 395 -5.21 2.03 20.98
N TYR A 396 -4.95 0.89 20.37
CA TYR A 396 -5.96 -0.15 20.11
C TYR A 396 -6.74 -0.63 21.32
N PRO A 397 -6.17 -0.75 22.55
CA PRO A 397 -6.95 -1.15 23.71
C PRO A 397 -8.14 -0.22 23.99
N ARG A 398 -7.97 1.09 23.82
CA ARG A 398 -9.05 2.06 23.97
C ARG A 398 -10.08 1.94 22.85
N VAL A 399 -9.62 1.84 21.59
CA VAL A 399 -10.53 1.67 20.45
C VAL A 399 -11.34 0.40 20.58
N SER A 400 -10.71 -0.72 20.98
CA SER A 400 -11.37 -2.00 21.22
C SER A 400 -12.46 -1.88 22.31
N ALA A 401 -12.15 -1.23 23.45
CA ALA A 401 -13.10 -1.04 24.54
C ALA A 401 -14.32 -0.23 24.07
N ASP A 402 -14.11 0.86 23.34
CA ASP A 402 -15.20 1.71 22.81
C ASP A 402 -16.07 0.97 21.78
N LEU A 403 -15.54 -0.09 21.16
CA LEU A 403 -16.24 -0.96 20.20
C LEU A 403 -16.78 -2.27 20.81
N GLY A 404 -16.96 -2.30 22.15
CA GLY A 404 -17.53 -3.45 22.84
C GLY A 404 -16.60 -4.67 22.89
N GLY A 405 -15.29 -4.44 22.94
CA GLY A 405 -14.29 -5.49 23.05
C GLY A 405 -13.94 -6.14 21.70
N LEU A 406 -14.07 -5.41 20.59
CA LEU A 406 -13.61 -5.89 19.28
C LEU A 406 -12.17 -6.40 19.37
N PRO A 407 -11.89 -7.66 19.05
CA PRO A 407 -10.53 -8.18 19.07
C PRO A 407 -9.61 -7.42 18.09
N VAL A 408 -8.52 -6.87 18.60
CA VAL A 408 -7.46 -6.23 17.80
C VAL A 408 -6.14 -6.89 18.18
N ARG A 409 -5.39 -7.37 17.18
CA ARG A 409 -4.08 -7.98 17.38
C ARG A 409 -3.05 -7.35 16.46
N SER A 410 -1.88 -7.00 17.00
CA SER A 410 -0.72 -6.57 16.21
C SER A 410 0.25 -7.73 16.04
N LEU A 411 0.71 -7.96 14.80
CA LEU A 411 1.76 -8.91 14.44
C LEU A 411 2.93 -8.15 13.86
N TYR A 412 4.12 -8.46 14.37
CA TYR A 412 5.37 -7.82 13.95
C TYR A 412 6.28 -8.79 13.24
N PHE A 413 6.83 -8.36 12.11
CA PHE A 413 7.70 -9.16 11.25
C PHE A 413 9.07 -8.52 11.08
N ASP A 414 10.12 -9.32 11.20
CA ASP A 414 11.52 -8.91 11.03
C ASP A 414 12.32 -9.84 10.11
N GLY A 415 11.66 -10.89 9.60
CA GLY A 415 12.24 -11.95 8.78
C GLY A 415 12.65 -13.20 9.57
N THR A 416 12.47 -13.21 10.89
CA THR A 416 12.58 -14.45 11.68
C THR A 416 11.31 -15.27 11.54
N ALA A 417 11.45 -16.62 11.66
CA ALA A 417 10.29 -17.49 11.68
C ALA A 417 9.50 -17.26 12.99
N ALA A 418 8.24 -16.86 12.86
CA ALA A 418 7.32 -16.74 13.99
C ALA A 418 6.38 -17.95 14.02
N ASP A 419 6.04 -18.44 15.21
CA ASP A 419 4.96 -19.41 15.39
C ASP A 419 3.61 -18.70 15.33
N LEU A 420 3.20 -18.38 14.10
CA LEU A 420 1.93 -17.68 13.84
C LEU A 420 0.70 -18.58 14.06
N ASP A 421 0.88 -19.89 14.05
CA ASP A 421 -0.26 -20.82 14.02
C ASP A 421 -1.06 -20.73 15.32
N LEU A 422 -0.38 -20.73 16.47
CA LEU A 422 -1.04 -20.54 17.75
C LEU A 422 -1.70 -19.16 17.87
N GLU A 423 -0.99 -18.11 17.51
CA GLU A 423 -1.51 -16.74 17.60
C GLU A 423 -2.73 -16.52 16.72
N LEU A 424 -2.68 -16.96 15.46
CA LEU A 424 -3.79 -16.83 14.52
C LEU A 424 -4.98 -17.70 14.91
N GLY A 425 -4.73 -18.92 15.37
CA GLY A 425 -5.78 -19.81 15.85
C GLY A 425 -6.56 -19.21 17.02
N VAL A 426 -5.85 -18.73 18.05
CA VAL A 426 -6.47 -18.03 19.20
C VAL A 426 -7.22 -16.77 18.76
N PHE A 427 -6.62 -15.96 17.89
CA PHE A 427 -7.25 -14.73 17.42
C PHE A 427 -8.54 -15.01 16.64
N VAL A 428 -8.55 -16.01 15.76
CA VAL A 428 -9.76 -16.39 15.01
C VAL A 428 -10.87 -16.88 15.93
N GLU A 429 -10.55 -17.62 17.00
CA GLU A 429 -11.56 -18.02 18.01
C GLU A 429 -12.10 -16.83 18.80
N MET A 430 -11.25 -15.84 19.14
CA MET A 430 -11.72 -14.58 19.75
C MET A 430 -12.66 -13.83 18.81
N ALA A 431 -12.35 -13.74 17.52
CA ALA A 431 -13.20 -13.13 16.53
C ALA A 431 -14.53 -13.88 16.35
N ARG A 432 -14.51 -15.22 16.38
CA ARG A 432 -15.74 -16.05 16.36
C ARG A 432 -16.61 -15.82 17.59
N ALA A 433 -15.99 -15.70 18.76
CA ALA A 433 -16.71 -15.39 20.01
C ALA A 433 -17.36 -14.00 19.94
N TYR A 434 -16.62 -13.03 19.42
CA TYR A 434 -17.13 -11.68 19.19
C TYR A 434 -18.29 -11.68 18.17
N HIS A 435 -18.17 -12.40 17.06
CA HIS A 435 -19.23 -12.55 16.05
C HIS A 435 -20.55 -13.08 16.62
N ARG A 436 -20.48 -14.02 17.58
CA ARG A 436 -21.66 -14.64 18.21
C ARG A 436 -22.26 -13.84 19.35
N ALA A 437 -21.55 -12.87 19.88
CA ALA A 437 -22.02 -12.07 20.99
C ALA A 437 -23.12 -11.09 20.55
N PRO A 438 -24.16 -10.85 21.37
CA PRO A 438 -25.13 -9.80 21.10
C PRO A 438 -24.44 -8.44 21.22
N HIS A 439 -24.26 -7.77 20.09
CA HIS A 439 -23.60 -6.46 20.06
C HIS A 439 -24.59 -5.31 20.18
N PRO A 440 -24.12 -4.11 20.62
CA PRO A 440 -24.91 -2.87 20.56
C PRO A 440 -25.44 -2.54 19.15
N ARG A 441 -24.87 -3.14 18.10
CA ARG A 441 -25.35 -3.04 16.71
C ARG A 441 -26.80 -3.44 16.54
N ASP A 442 -27.25 -4.45 17.31
CA ASP A 442 -28.62 -4.96 17.22
C ASP A 442 -29.63 -4.11 18.02
N ARG A 443 -29.16 -3.23 18.90
CA ARG A 443 -30.01 -2.40 19.77
C ARG A 443 -30.31 -1.01 19.23
N ASN A 444 -29.49 -0.50 18.33
CA ASN A 444 -29.71 0.81 17.71
C ASN A 444 -29.55 0.64 16.19
N GLY A 445 -30.65 0.46 15.49
CA GLY A 445 -30.73 0.45 14.04
C GLY A 445 -30.31 1.79 13.37
N LEU A 446 -29.43 2.55 14.03
CA LEU A 446 -28.88 3.84 13.58
C LEU A 446 -27.53 4.06 14.28
N LEU A 447 -26.45 3.82 13.58
CA LEU A 447 -25.19 4.57 13.71
C LEU A 447 -24.67 4.89 12.33
#